data_99f3652e60734c198d9f8dcc78c96ea9
#
_entry.id   99f3652e60734c198d9f8dcc78c96ea9
#
_cell.length_a   1.000
_cell.length_b   1.000
_cell.length_c   1.000
_cell.angle_alpha   90.00
_cell.angle_beta   90.00
_cell.angle_gamma   90.00
#
_symmetry.space_group_name_H-M   'P 1'
#
loop_
_entity.id
_entity.type
_entity.pdbx_description
1 polymer ?
#
loop_
_entity_poly.entity_id
_entity_poly.type
_entity_poly.pdbx_seq_one_letter_code
_entity_poly.pdbx_strand_id
1 'polypeptide(L)'
;MSFDGDYTTLYHSSWSNGGANYFPITLTYNFAEASDVDYLIYYPRSTGYNGHFKEVEIQYSEDGSVFTKLLDKDFEGSATATRVTFDNTVRAKSFRFVVKSGAGDGQGFASCAEMEFYAKNLNAFDYSTLFEDETCSNLKAGITEADIENCKYPFFKNLAYYMFKDKYDRNFRVEDYKAFPNPDIQSETHKTNPYSLLDNPTGISVKEGETLVVMVGDTHGQNIGMKVQNLDVPGGDGFGGVTYPLYRGINKLTMTGKGLVYVMYHTKTLEDAETAQPVKIHFASGTVNGYFDSQKEEHQGRWSELLGKATDKYFDVVGKYAHLTFETNDFRKYVSTNGNELIDLYDKIAHSEMQLLGLEKYDKMFKNRIYLNVMYHSFMYATAYHTAYNQSTMGDVCDPNVLKTTGCWGPAHEIGHCNQTRPGVKWIGLTEVTNNIMSEYVQTTIFGQPSRIQTEDMGAVYRNRYSKAWNGIIVPKASHADFTNLDDSNDVFCKLVPFWQLELYFGKVLGRTPLQQSDRGGFYPDVFEYARTKDYGGMSEGQIQMDFVYNCCVAAQVNLLDFFEKWGFLTPVDRSIEDYDTKTLKVTEEMVDELKKKVENLGYDKLQNIALEYISDNTWE
;
A
#
# COMPACT_ATOMS: atom_id res chain seq x y z
N MET A 1 30.06 7.01 24.68
CA MET A 1 28.81 6.22 24.56
C MET A 1 28.23 6.23 23.16
N SER A 2 28.23 7.25 22.39
CA SER A 2 27.77 7.23 20.99
C SER A 2 28.86 7.62 20.00
N PHE A 3 30.11 7.40 20.39
CA PHE A 3 31.33 7.65 19.61
C PHE A 3 32.50 6.89 20.26
N ASP A 4 32.29 5.61 20.56
CA ASP A 4 33.25 4.76 21.27
C ASP A 4 33.54 3.44 20.53
N GLY A 5 32.91 3.25 19.36
CA GLY A 5 33.05 2.05 18.52
C GLY A 5 32.27 0.85 19.05
N ASP A 6 31.40 1.03 20.04
CA ASP A 6 30.57 -0.04 20.61
C ASP A 6 29.10 0.26 20.35
N TYR A 7 28.52 -0.41 19.36
CA TYR A 7 27.11 -0.28 18.95
C TYR A 7 26.10 -0.79 20.00
N THR A 8 26.57 -1.39 21.09
CA THR A 8 25.74 -1.87 22.20
C THR A 8 25.54 -0.81 23.28
N THR A 9 26.41 0.19 23.35
CA THR A 9 26.25 1.38 24.18
C THR A 9 25.43 2.43 23.44
N LEU A 10 24.86 3.38 24.17
CA LEU A 10 24.10 4.46 23.52
C LEU A 10 24.01 5.73 24.36
N TYR A 11 23.92 6.86 23.69
CA TYR A 11 23.36 8.07 24.26
C TYR A 11 21.83 7.98 24.22
N HIS A 12 21.16 8.41 25.28
CA HIS A 12 19.71 8.57 25.32
C HIS A 12 19.35 9.82 26.09
N SER A 13 18.44 10.64 25.58
CA SER A 13 17.95 11.82 26.28
C SER A 13 17.19 11.42 27.56
N SER A 14 16.98 12.39 28.47
CA SER A 14 16.35 12.12 29.76
C SER A 14 14.99 11.42 29.66
N TRP A 15 14.77 10.44 30.52
CA TRP A 15 13.47 9.77 30.74
C TRP A 15 12.60 10.52 31.78
N SER A 16 13.10 11.62 32.34
CA SER A 16 12.40 12.40 33.35
C SER A 16 11.09 12.99 32.78
N ASN A 17 10.16 13.29 33.67
CA ASN A 17 8.86 13.89 33.32
C ASN A 17 8.02 13.08 32.33
N GLY A 18 8.04 11.76 32.42
CA GLY A 18 7.23 10.88 31.57
C GLY A 18 7.58 10.96 30.07
N GLY A 19 8.84 11.24 29.76
CA GLY A 19 9.31 11.39 28.38
C GLY A 19 9.06 12.78 27.77
N ALA A 20 8.70 13.77 28.56
CA ALA A 20 8.61 15.16 28.12
C ALA A 20 10.03 15.73 27.91
N ASN A 21 10.54 15.59 26.71
CA ASN A 21 11.79 16.23 26.31
C ASN A 21 11.50 17.58 25.68
N TYR A 22 12.33 18.55 26.02
CA TYR A 22 12.27 19.88 25.41
C TYR A 22 13.21 19.87 24.20
N PHE A 23 12.64 19.65 23.03
CA PHE A 23 13.38 19.84 21.79
C PHE A 23 13.66 21.34 21.53
N PRO A 24 14.78 21.69 20.87
CA PRO A 24 15.77 20.79 20.30
C PRO A 24 16.75 20.20 21.33
N ILE A 25 17.12 18.93 21.08
CA ILE A 25 18.18 18.25 21.87
C ILE A 25 19.45 18.29 21.03
N THR A 26 20.56 18.67 21.66
CA THR A 26 21.82 18.88 20.95
C THR A 26 22.88 17.86 21.35
N LEU A 27 23.45 17.16 20.34
CA LEU A 27 24.63 16.31 20.49
C LEU A 27 25.80 16.94 19.73
N THR A 28 26.97 17.02 20.39
CA THR A 28 28.18 17.57 19.76
C THR A 28 29.31 16.55 19.82
N TYR A 29 29.93 16.26 18.69
CA TYR A 29 31.08 15.39 18.53
C TYR A 29 32.30 16.22 18.20
N ASN A 30 33.36 16.08 19.01
CA ASN A 30 34.60 16.87 18.89
C ASN A 30 35.74 15.95 18.48
N PHE A 31 36.47 16.30 17.44
CA PHE A 31 37.67 15.62 17.00
C PHE A 31 38.90 16.21 17.72
N ALA A 32 39.94 15.42 17.85
CA ALA A 32 41.21 15.86 18.42
C ALA A 32 41.79 17.01 17.59
N GLU A 33 41.67 16.92 16.26
CA GLU A 33 42.08 17.93 15.29
C GLU A 33 41.05 18.07 14.18
N ALA A 34 41.08 19.19 13.44
CA ALA A 34 40.19 19.40 12.32
C ALA A 34 40.50 18.38 11.22
N SER A 35 39.47 17.66 10.79
CA SER A 35 39.55 16.58 9.80
C SER A 35 38.62 16.85 8.63
N ASP A 36 38.96 16.32 7.45
CA ASP A 36 38.13 16.37 6.27
C ASP A 36 37.12 15.23 6.32
N VAL A 37 35.83 15.57 6.24
CA VAL A 37 34.72 14.60 6.33
C VAL A 37 33.84 14.73 5.09
N ASP A 38 33.52 13.59 4.46
CA ASP A 38 32.69 13.51 3.27
C ASP A 38 31.29 12.94 3.56
N TYR A 39 31.20 12.10 4.59
CA TYR A 39 29.91 11.58 5.03
C TYR A 39 29.99 11.11 6.49
N LEU A 40 28.83 10.95 7.08
CA LEU A 40 28.67 10.35 8.39
C LEU A 40 27.63 9.21 8.35
N ILE A 41 27.65 8.36 9.37
CA ILE A 41 26.64 7.32 9.57
C ILE A 41 26.10 7.45 10.99
N TYR A 42 24.80 7.64 11.10
CA TYR A 42 24.05 7.57 12.34
C TYR A 42 23.54 6.16 12.56
N TYR A 43 23.86 5.55 13.69
CA TYR A 43 23.33 4.26 14.12
C TYR A 43 22.30 4.48 15.23
N PRO A 44 21.02 4.19 14.98
CA PRO A 44 19.99 4.22 16.00
C PRO A 44 20.20 3.10 17.02
N ARG A 45 19.57 3.19 18.17
CA ARG A 45 19.56 2.09 19.14
C ARG A 45 18.98 0.82 18.52
N SER A 46 19.54 -0.34 18.88
CA SER A 46 19.16 -1.64 18.31
C SER A 46 17.90 -2.25 18.96
N THR A 47 17.49 -1.78 20.15
CA THR A 47 16.34 -2.31 20.91
C THR A 47 15.36 -1.21 21.23
N GLY A 48 14.09 -1.40 20.84
CA GLY A 48 13.06 -0.40 20.96
C GLY A 48 13.25 0.77 19.98
N TYR A 49 12.27 1.67 19.91
CA TYR A 49 12.26 2.78 18.94
C TYR A 49 12.47 4.18 19.57
N ASN A 50 12.44 4.27 20.91
CA ASN A 50 12.53 5.54 21.62
C ASN A 50 13.85 6.25 21.32
N GLY A 51 13.76 7.43 20.72
CA GLY A 51 14.88 8.30 20.43
C GLY A 51 15.49 8.14 19.04
N HIS A 52 14.96 7.29 18.17
CA HIS A 52 15.37 7.34 16.76
C HIS A 52 15.17 8.74 16.22
N PHE A 53 16.20 9.29 15.58
CA PHE A 53 16.16 10.65 15.05
C PHE A 53 15.07 10.81 14.00
N LYS A 54 14.39 11.97 14.03
CA LYS A 54 13.52 12.47 12.97
C LYS A 54 14.16 13.70 12.35
N GLU A 55 13.61 14.86 12.54
CA GLU A 55 14.15 16.10 11.97
C GLU A 55 15.38 16.56 12.73
N VAL A 56 16.50 16.72 12.01
CA VAL A 56 17.79 17.11 12.59
C VAL A 56 18.44 18.17 11.70
N GLU A 57 18.90 19.26 12.32
CA GLU A 57 19.82 20.19 11.70
C GLU A 57 21.26 19.77 12.02
N ILE A 58 22.07 19.53 10.99
CA ILE A 58 23.49 19.19 11.11
C ILE A 58 24.30 20.46 10.91
N GLN A 59 25.17 20.73 11.87
CA GLN A 59 26.09 21.88 11.89
C GLN A 59 27.53 21.37 12.00
N TYR A 60 28.47 22.15 11.49
CA TYR A 60 29.89 21.88 11.66
C TYR A 60 30.63 23.13 12.17
N SER A 61 31.81 22.92 12.73
CA SER A 61 32.72 23.96 13.18
C SER A 61 34.16 23.59 12.86
N GLU A 62 34.91 24.49 12.25
CA GLU A 62 36.33 24.27 11.94
C GLU A 62 37.24 24.49 13.15
N ASP A 63 36.83 25.36 14.08
CA ASP A 63 37.58 25.74 15.27
C ASP A 63 37.04 25.13 16.59
N GLY A 64 35.88 24.47 16.52
CA GLY A 64 35.19 23.88 17.66
C GLY A 64 34.33 24.85 18.46
N SER A 65 34.23 26.11 18.04
CA SER A 65 33.50 27.17 18.78
C SER A 65 32.37 27.83 17.98
N VAL A 66 32.61 28.18 16.73
CA VAL A 66 31.61 28.79 15.85
C VAL A 66 31.00 27.71 14.94
N PHE A 67 29.70 27.53 15.05
CA PHE A 67 28.98 26.50 14.27
C PHE A 67 28.23 27.13 13.11
N THR A 68 28.40 26.50 11.94
CA THR A 68 27.71 26.83 10.70
C THR A 68 26.77 25.68 10.33
N LYS A 69 25.56 26.01 9.91
CA LYS A 69 24.61 25.02 9.41
C LYS A 69 25.15 24.38 8.12
N LEU A 70 25.15 23.05 8.10
CA LEU A 70 25.53 22.26 6.92
C LEU A 70 24.27 21.90 6.12
N LEU A 71 23.32 21.19 6.75
CA LEU A 71 22.07 20.78 6.12
C LEU A 71 21.00 20.43 7.17
N ASP A 72 19.75 20.33 6.75
CA ASP A 72 18.68 19.64 7.47
C ASP A 72 18.54 18.22 6.94
N LYS A 73 18.36 17.25 7.83
CA LYS A 73 18.11 15.85 7.48
C LYS A 73 16.96 15.31 8.30
N ASP A 74 16.00 14.68 7.63
CA ASP A 74 15.02 13.83 8.28
C ASP A 74 15.50 12.38 8.23
N PHE A 75 15.65 11.77 9.42
CA PHE A 75 16.01 10.38 9.63
C PHE A 75 14.78 9.46 9.74
N GLU A 76 13.55 10.06 9.70
CA GLU A 76 12.26 9.38 9.68
C GLU A 76 11.94 8.49 10.90
N GLY A 77 12.73 8.58 11.96
CA GLY A 77 12.60 7.65 13.09
C GLY A 77 13.00 6.22 12.75
N SER A 78 13.79 6.05 11.69
CA SER A 78 14.20 4.73 11.18
C SER A 78 15.02 3.95 12.21
N ALA A 79 14.77 2.64 12.30
CA ALA A 79 15.59 1.70 13.05
C ALA A 79 16.87 1.28 12.30
N THR A 80 17.07 1.75 11.08
CA THR A 80 18.20 1.39 10.22
C THR A 80 19.28 2.46 10.31
N ALA A 81 20.56 2.04 10.27
CA ALA A 81 21.68 2.97 10.17
C ALA A 81 21.53 3.86 8.92
N THR A 82 21.71 5.17 9.10
CA THR A 82 21.49 6.16 8.04
C THR A 82 22.78 6.88 7.72
N ARG A 83 23.23 6.78 6.47
CA ARG A 83 24.35 7.55 5.94
C ARG A 83 23.86 8.92 5.47
N VAL A 84 24.61 9.97 5.83
CA VAL A 84 24.43 11.33 5.32
C VAL A 84 25.69 11.71 4.56
N THR A 85 25.60 11.81 3.24
CA THR A 85 26.71 12.22 2.37
C THR A 85 26.63 13.72 2.14
N PHE A 86 27.76 14.41 2.20
CA PHE A 86 27.84 15.84 1.97
C PHE A 86 28.14 16.13 0.49
N ASP A 87 27.61 17.24 -0.01
CA ASP A 87 27.84 17.66 -1.40
C ASP A 87 29.32 17.98 -1.67
N ASN A 88 30.00 18.48 -0.64
CA ASN A 88 31.43 18.78 -0.67
C ASN A 88 32.09 18.27 0.61
N THR A 89 33.40 18.00 0.55
CA THR A 89 34.21 17.70 1.72
C THR A 89 34.12 18.84 2.73
N VAL A 90 33.78 18.51 3.97
CA VAL A 90 33.64 19.46 5.08
C VAL A 90 34.83 19.32 6.01
N ARG A 91 35.64 20.39 6.10
CA ARG A 91 36.71 20.44 7.11
C ARG A 91 36.13 20.86 8.44
N ALA A 92 36.17 19.96 9.43
CA ALA A 92 35.57 20.21 10.73
C ALA A 92 36.41 19.71 11.89
N LYS A 93 36.42 20.45 12.98
CA LYS A 93 36.85 20.01 14.30
C LYS A 93 35.70 19.48 15.13
N SER A 94 34.47 19.93 14.82
CA SER A 94 33.29 19.49 15.54
C SER A 94 32.09 19.41 14.61
N PHE A 95 31.25 18.38 14.81
CA PHE A 95 29.89 18.30 14.27
C PHE A 95 28.88 18.43 15.41
N ARG A 96 27.78 19.13 15.12
CA ARG A 96 26.67 19.29 16.04
C ARG A 96 25.37 18.90 15.40
N PHE A 97 24.61 18.06 16.09
CA PHE A 97 23.28 17.60 15.70
C PHE A 97 22.26 18.26 16.57
N VAL A 98 21.46 19.16 16.00
CA VAL A 98 20.33 19.82 16.65
C VAL A 98 19.08 19.00 16.31
N VAL A 99 18.77 18.03 17.17
CA VAL A 99 17.62 17.14 16.99
C VAL A 99 16.35 17.92 17.33
N LYS A 100 15.51 18.17 16.31
CA LYS A 100 14.27 18.95 16.44
C LYS A 100 13.08 18.05 16.81
N SER A 101 13.13 16.77 16.44
CA SER A 101 12.13 15.76 16.81
C SER A 101 12.74 14.36 16.81
N GLY A 102 12.14 13.45 17.56
CA GLY A 102 12.56 12.04 17.63
C GLY A 102 11.42 11.12 17.99
N ALA A 103 11.59 9.82 17.72
CA ALA A 103 10.59 8.82 18.01
C ALA A 103 10.44 8.56 19.53
N GLY A 104 9.28 8.06 19.95
CA GLY A 104 9.02 7.58 21.29
C GLY A 104 7.75 8.11 21.93
N ASP A 105 7.50 7.64 23.15
CA ASP A 105 6.33 7.99 23.94
C ASP A 105 6.32 9.49 24.31
N GLY A 106 5.15 10.06 24.49
CA GLY A 106 4.97 11.46 24.85
C GLY A 106 5.42 12.40 23.73
N GLN A 107 6.42 13.24 23.99
CA GLN A 107 6.98 14.15 22.97
C GLN A 107 8.19 13.57 22.24
N GLY A 108 8.54 12.31 22.50
CA GLY A 108 9.67 11.61 21.92
C GLY A 108 11.00 11.86 22.65
N PHE A 109 12.04 11.24 22.12
CA PHE A 109 13.40 11.24 22.70
C PHE A 109 14.44 11.44 21.60
N ALA A 110 15.70 11.62 21.99
CA ALA A 110 16.86 11.52 21.11
C ALA A 110 17.81 10.43 21.63
N SER A 111 18.15 9.47 20.79
CA SER A 111 19.14 8.41 21.11
C SER A 111 20.08 8.18 19.93
N CYS A 112 21.31 7.77 20.24
CA CYS A 112 22.32 7.43 19.26
C CYS A 112 23.18 6.31 19.84
N ALA A 113 23.19 5.17 19.18
CA ALA A 113 24.08 4.07 19.55
C ALA A 113 25.52 4.39 19.14
N GLU A 114 25.71 4.80 17.86
CA GLU A 114 27.03 5.21 17.37
C GLU A 114 26.87 6.30 16.30
N MET A 115 27.86 7.18 16.20
CA MET A 115 27.98 8.19 15.15
C MET A 115 29.38 8.09 14.55
N GLU A 116 29.45 7.72 13.31
CA GLU A 116 30.70 7.56 12.60
C GLU A 116 30.91 8.68 11.59
N PHE A 117 32.16 9.10 11.39
CA PHE A 117 32.55 10.15 10.44
C PHE A 117 33.64 9.63 9.51
N TYR A 118 33.47 9.86 8.22
CA TYR A 118 34.33 9.29 7.21
C TYR A 118 34.91 10.33 6.26
N ALA A 119 36.20 10.22 6.04
CA ALA A 119 36.90 10.96 4.99
C ALA A 119 36.70 10.28 3.61
N LYS A 120 36.87 11.04 2.54
CA LYS A 120 36.83 10.53 1.17
C LYS A 120 37.91 9.46 0.99
N ASN A 121 37.50 8.31 0.45
CA ASN A 121 38.44 7.31 0.02
C ASN A 121 39.12 7.76 -1.29
N LEU A 122 40.33 8.31 -1.18
CA LEU A 122 41.10 8.79 -2.33
C LEU A 122 41.51 7.66 -3.31
N ASN A 123 41.35 6.40 -2.89
CA ASN A 123 41.55 5.22 -3.73
C ASN A 123 40.22 4.68 -4.29
N ALA A 124 39.11 5.36 -4.09
CA ALA A 124 37.83 4.97 -4.71
C ALA A 124 37.91 5.21 -6.24
N PHE A 125 37.13 4.42 -6.95
CA PHE A 125 36.96 4.62 -8.39
C PHE A 125 36.33 5.98 -8.68
N ASP A 126 37.00 6.78 -9.52
CA ASP A 126 36.44 8.01 -10.05
C ASP A 126 35.71 7.72 -11.37
N TYR A 127 34.37 7.72 -11.30
CA TYR A 127 33.51 7.42 -12.45
C TYR A 127 33.79 8.37 -13.63
N SER A 128 34.12 9.63 -13.36
CA SER A 128 34.33 10.66 -14.39
C SER A 128 35.50 10.34 -15.34
N THR A 129 36.32 9.36 -14.99
CA THR A 129 37.41 8.88 -15.87
C THR A 129 36.89 8.08 -17.05
N LEU A 130 35.77 7.39 -16.94
CA LEU A 130 35.20 6.52 -17.97
C LEU A 130 33.74 6.79 -18.29
N PHE A 131 32.93 7.27 -17.33
CA PHE A 131 31.49 7.38 -17.45
C PHE A 131 31.00 8.82 -17.39
N GLU A 132 29.80 9.06 -17.92
CA GLU A 132 29.16 10.37 -17.95
C GLU A 132 28.77 10.88 -16.57
N ASP A 133 28.20 10.00 -15.75
CA ASP A 133 27.70 10.31 -14.41
C ASP A 133 27.97 9.16 -13.42
N GLU A 134 27.63 9.37 -12.15
CA GLU A 134 27.84 8.43 -11.05
C GLU A 134 27.04 7.13 -11.18
N THR A 135 26.04 7.07 -12.06
CA THR A 135 25.33 5.82 -12.35
C THR A 135 26.13 4.87 -13.22
N CYS A 136 27.23 5.33 -13.82
CA CYS A 136 28.05 4.55 -14.75
C CYS A 136 27.22 3.84 -15.83
N SER A 137 26.11 4.44 -16.24
CA SER A 137 25.17 3.84 -17.20
C SER A 137 25.56 4.08 -18.65
N ASN A 138 26.37 5.11 -18.90
CA ASN A 138 26.90 5.47 -20.22
C ASN A 138 28.38 5.82 -20.15
N LEU A 139 29.10 5.46 -21.22
CA LEU A 139 30.49 5.91 -21.38
C LEU A 139 30.51 7.41 -21.71
N LYS A 140 31.52 8.10 -21.20
CA LYS A 140 31.82 9.46 -21.55
C LYS A 140 32.19 9.55 -23.03
N ALA A 141 31.78 10.63 -23.68
CA ALA A 141 32.09 10.86 -25.08
C ALA A 141 33.63 10.87 -25.35
N GLY A 142 34.07 10.17 -26.38
CA GLY A 142 35.46 10.11 -26.78
C GLY A 142 36.33 9.10 -26.03
N ILE A 143 35.77 8.28 -25.14
CA ILE A 143 36.51 7.18 -24.49
C ILE A 143 37.03 6.21 -25.53
N THR A 144 38.29 5.85 -25.37
CA THR A 144 39.02 4.88 -26.24
C THR A 144 39.21 3.54 -25.51
N GLU A 145 39.53 2.50 -26.27
CA GLU A 145 39.85 1.20 -25.69
C GLU A 145 41.07 1.28 -24.75
N ALA A 146 42.06 2.17 -25.09
CA ALA A 146 43.22 2.39 -24.24
C ALA A 146 42.87 3.03 -22.89
N ASP A 147 41.87 3.93 -22.83
CA ASP A 147 41.41 4.52 -21.59
C ASP A 147 40.78 3.43 -20.68
N ILE A 148 40.02 2.52 -21.29
CA ILE A 148 39.43 1.39 -20.59
C ILE A 148 40.49 0.43 -20.07
N GLU A 149 41.49 0.11 -20.92
CA GLU A 149 42.60 -0.79 -20.54
C GLU A 149 43.42 -0.24 -19.35
N ASN A 150 43.55 1.08 -19.25
CA ASN A 150 44.25 1.77 -18.16
C ASN A 150 43.47 1.78 -16.83
N CYS A 151 42.19 1.42 -16.84
CA CYS A 151 41.39 1.36 -15.63
C CYS A 151 41.92 0.24 -14.68
N LYS A 152 42.27 0.63 -13.46
CA LYS A 152 42.81 -0.28 -12.41
C LYS A 152 41.74 -1.11 -11.70
N TYR A 153 40.47 -0.80 -11.91
CA TYR A 153 39.34 -1.42 -11.22
C TYR A 153 38.65 -2.42 -12.15
N PRO A 154 38.85 -3.73 -11.94
CA PRO A 154 38.39 -4.78 -12.88
C PRO A 154 36.88 -4.73 -13.17
N PHE A 155 36.06 -4.44 -12.14
CA PHE A 155 34.61 -4.34 -12.31
C PHE A 155 34.24 -3.23 -13.31
N PHE A 156 34.74 -2.02 -13.10
CA PHE A 156 34.43 -0.87 -13.97
C PHE A 156 35.09 -0.98 -15.34
N LYS A 157 36.28 -1.56 -15.40
CA LYS A 157 36.94 -1.88 -16.66
C LYS A 157 36.07 -2.80 -17.51
N ASN A 158 35.56 -3.88 -16.92
CA ASN A 158 34.70 -4.83 -17.64
C ASN A 158 33.37 -4.16 -18.04
N LEU A 159 32.73 -3.42 -17.15
CA LEU A 159 31.50 -2.68 -17.45
C LEU A 159 31.69 -1.73 -18.65
N ALA A 160 32.74 -0.91 -18.61
CA ALA A 160 33.07 0.00 -19.70
C ALA A 160 33.38 -0.74 -21.01
N TYR A 161 34.10 -1.86 -20.94
CA TYR A 161 34.44 -2.66 -22.13
C TYR A 161 33.18 -3.24 -22.79
N TYR A 162 32.24 -3.79 -22.03
CA TYR A 162 30.98 -4.30 -22.59
C TYR A 162 30.13 -3.18 -23.21
N MET A 163 30.11 -1.99 -22.61
CA MET A 163 29.47 -0.82 -23.20
C MET A 163 30.15 -0.35 -24.48
N PHE A 164 31.50 -0.28 -24.48
CA PHE A 164 32.30 0.12 -25.63
C PHE A 164 32.13 -0.81 -26.85
N LYS A 165 31.92 -2.08 -26.60
CA LYS A 165 31.66 -3.12 -27.62
C LYS A 165 30.18 -3.23 -27.99
N ASP A 166 29.30 -2.38 -27.46
CA ASP A 166 27.85 -2.41 -27.65
C ASP A 166 27.22 -3.79 -27.27
N LYS A 167 27.74 -4.37 -26.19
CA LYS A 167 27.29 -5.67 -25.65
C LYS A 167 26.63 -5.58 -24.29
N TYR A 168 26.53 -4.39 -23.73
CA TYR A 168 25.89 -4.18 -22.44
C TYR A 168 24.37 -3.96 -22.62
N ASP A 169 23.58 -4.93 -22.18
CA ASP A 169 22.13 -4.82 -22.17
C ASP A 169 21.67 -3.97 -20.97
N ARG A 170 21.07 -2.80 -21.27
CA ARG A 170 20.56 -1.86 -20.26
C ARG A 170 19.13 -2.16 -19.83
N ASN A 171 18.41 -3.06 -20.53
CA ASN A 171 17.03 -3.38 -20.21
C ASN A 171 16.92 -3.89 -18.77
N PHE A 172 16.00 -3.30 -18.00
CA PHE A 172 15.80 -3.55 -16.58
C PHE A 172 16.99 -3.21 -15.65
N ARG A 173 18.18 -2.88 -16.22
CA ARG A 173 19.34 -2.50 -15.43
C ARG A 173 19.41 -1.01 -15.16
N VAL A 174 18.99 -0.18 -16.10
CA VAL A 174 19.04 1.28 -15.99
C VAL A 174 17.65 1.84 -16.18
N GLU A 175 17.15 2.53 -15.17
CA GLU A 175 15.80 3.11 -15.17
C GLU A 175 15.77 4.41 -14.37
N ASP A 176 14.88 5.32 -14.77
CA ASP A 176 14.53 6.51 -14.01
C ASP A 176 13.29 6.22 -13.15
N TYR A 177 13.50 6.01 -11.85
CA TYR A 177 12.42 5.65 -10.92
C TYR A 177 11.70 6.89 -10.41
N LYS A 178 10.36 6.85 -10.50
CA LYS A 178 9.49 7.93 -10.04
C LYS A 178 9.15 7.77 -8.56
N ALA A 179 8.88 8.90 -7.90
CA ALA A 179 8.32 8.89 -6.58
C ALA A 179 6.85 8.46 -6.58
N PHE A 180 6.46 7.78 -5.53
CA PHE A 180 5.06 7.55 -5.16
C PHE A 180 4.82 8.11 -3.77
N PRO A 181 3.60 8.55 -3.41
CA PRO A 181 3.34 8.91 -2.02
C PRO A 181 3.41 7.65 -1.13
N ASN A 182 3.74 7.84 0.14
CA ASN A 182 3.55 6.77 1.10
C ASN A 182 2.06 6.41 1.13
N PRO A 183 1.66 5.14 0.90
CA PRO A 183 0.25 4.75 0.80
C PRO A 183 -0.56 4.98 2.08
N ASP A 184 0.09 5.11 3.24
CA ASP A 184 -0.57 5.42 4.52
C ASP A 184 -1.27 6.78 4.47
N ILE A 185 -0.74 7.75 3.73
CA ILE A 185 -1.33 9.09 3.60
C ILE A 185 -2.76 9.02 3.06
N GLN A 186 -2.95 8.28 1.97
CA GLN A 186 -4.28 8.15 1.38
C GLN A 186 -5.17 7.19 2.17
N SER A 187 -4.62 6.12 2.74
CA SER A 187 -5.40 5.19 3.55
C SER A 187 -5.99 5.84 4.80
N GLU A 188 -5.23 6.69 5.48
CA GLU A 188 -5.74 7.48 6.61
C GLU A 188 -6.88 8.41 6.20
N THR A 189 -6.71 9.14 5.09
CA THR A 189 -7.75 10.03 4.55
C THR A 189 -8.99 9.27 4.09
N HIS A 190 -8.82 8.10 3.46
CA HIS A 190 -9.92 7.28 2.95
C HIS A 190 -10.52 6.37 4.02
N LYS A 191 -9.83 6.19 5.15
CA LYS A 191 -10.19 5.25 6.22
C LYS A 191 -10.29 3.80 5.73
N THR A 192 -9.33 3.42 4.91
CA THR A 192 -9.21 2.12 4.24
C THR A 192 -7.88 1.45 4.60
N ASN A 193 -7.54 0.30 4.02
CA ASN A 193 -6.17 -0.20 4.08
C ASN A 193 -5.25 0.58 3.14
N PRO A 194 -3.96 0.73 3.50
CA PRO A 194 -2.98 1.27 2.57
C PRO A 194 -2.74 0.30 1.40
N TYR A 195 -2.58 0.89 0.21
CA TYR A 195 -2.21 0.16 -1.00
C TYR A 195 -0.70 -0.16 -1.00
N SER A 196 -0.14 -0.56 -2.14
CA SER A 196 1.21 -1.08 -2.19
C SER A 196 2.31 -0.07 -1.84
N LEU A 197 3.42 -0.60 -1.30
CA LEU A 197 4.74 0.04 -1.26
C LEU A 197 5.63 -0.37 -2.44
N LEU A 198 5.17 -1.28 -3.33
CA LEU A 198 5.98 -1.92 -4.36
C LEU A 198 5.70 -1.40 -5.77
N ASP A 199 5.37 -0.11 -5.91
CA ASP A 199 5.00 0.50 -7.20
C ASP A 199 6.15 0.60 -8.22
N ASN A 200 7.40 0.39 -7.79
CA ASN A 200 8.61 0.46 -8.62
C ASN A 200 9.31 -0.91 -8.73
N PRO A 201 8.77 -1.89 -9.47
CA PRO A 201 9.48 -3.12 -9.75
C PRO A 201 10.71 -2.83 -10.64
N THR A 202 11.79 -3.58 -10.41
CA THR A 202 13.04 -3.38 -11.16
C THR A 202 13.25 -4.39 -12.28
N GLY A 203 12.61 -5.55 -12.18
CA GLY A 203 12.90 -6.69 -13.04
C GLY A 203 14.25 -7.35 -12.71
N ILE A 204 14.84 -7.02 -11.57
CA ILE A 204 16.05 -7.68 -11.05
C ILE A 204 15.65 -8.66 -9.95
N SER A 205 16.30 -9.82 -9.94
CA SER A 205 16.24 -10.78 -8.84
C SER A 205 17.61 -11.01 -8.24
N VAL A 206 17.65 -11.35 -6.95
CA VAL A 206 18.87 -11.58 -6.19
C VAL A 206 18.79 -12.86 -5.37
N LYS A 207 19.96 -13.39 -5.00
CA LYS A 207 20.10 -14.57 -4.13
C LYS A 207 20.71 -14.15 -2.80
N GLU A 208 20.37 -14.85 -1.75
CA GLU A 208 21.01 -14.69 -0.45
C GLU A 208 22.52 -14.95 -0.56
N GLY A 209 23.33 -14.11 0.08
CA GLY A 209 24.79 -14.13 0.01
C GLY A 209 25.38 -13.47 -1.24
N GLU A 210 24.57 -13.10 -2.21
CA GLU A 210 25.04 -12.41 -3.42
C GLU A 210 25.51 -10.98 -3.10
N THR A 211 26.57 -10.55 -3.79
CA THR A 211 26.96 -9.12 -3.78
C THR A 211 26.25 -8.40 -4.90
N LEU A 212 25.39 -7.45 -4.54
CA LEU A 212 24.72 -6.58 -5.48
C LEU A 212 25.45 -5.24 -5.57
N VAL A 213 25.70 -4.77 -6.79
CA VAL A 213 26.24 -3.45 -7.08
C VAL A 213 25.16 -2.61 -7.73
N VAL A 214 24.76 -1.54 -7.03
CA VAL A 214 23.74 -0.59 -7.46
C VAL A 214 24.38 0.79 -7.50
N MET A 215 24.23 1.49 -8.60
CA MET A 215 24.71 2.85 -8.78
C MET A 215 23.52 3.80 -8.87
N VAL A 216 23.51 4.80 -8.02
CA VAL A 216 22.39 5.72 -7.83
C VAL A 216 22.82 7.12 -8.21
N GLY A 217 22.05 7.75 -9.04
CA GLY A 217 22.24 9.15 -9.45
C GLY A 217 21.86 10.13 -8.32
N ASP A 218 21.62 11.37 -8.71
CA ASP A 218 21.17 12.39 -7.76
C ASP A 218 19.83 11.97 -7.14
N THR A 219 19.81 11.88 -5.82
CA THR A 219 18.60 11.57 -5.05
C THR A 219 17.73 12.78 -4.78
N HIS A 220 18.17 13.98 -5.20
CA HIS A 220 17.49 15.25 -4.94
C HIS A 220 17.16 15.47 -3.46
N GLY A 221 18.02 14.94 -2.55
CA GLY A 221 17.84 14.99 -1.10
C GLY A 221 16.79 14.00 -0.54
N GLN A 222 16.21 13.16 -1.38
CA GLN A 222 15.21 12.17 -0.98
C GLN A 222 15.86 10.91 -0.40
N ASN A 223 15.12 10.21 0.46
CA ASN A 223 15.51 8.90 0.94
C ASN A 223 15.13 7.84 -0.09
N ILE A 224 16.12 7.14 -0.59
CA ILE A 224 15.94 6.07 -1.57
C ILE A 224 16.37 4.76 -0.92
N GLY A 225 15.62 3.71 -1.18
CA GLY A 225 15.95 2.35 -0.75
C GLY A 225 15.57 1.33 -1.80
N MET A 226 15.85 0.09 -1.50
CA MET A 226 15.32 -1.04 -2.24
C MET A 226 14.82 -2.10 -1.27
N LYS A 227 13.80 -2.85 -1.70
CA LYS A 227 13.26 -3.99 -0.96
C LYS A 227 13.45 -5.27 -1.78
N VAL A 228 13.91 -6.31 -1.11
CA VAL A 228 14.00 -7.67 -1.68
C VAL A 228 12.87 -8.49 -1.11
N GLN A 229 11.96 -8.92 -1.96
CA GLN A 229 10.75 -9.65 -1.59
C GLN A 229 10.94 -11.15 -1.74
N ASN A 230 10.75 -11.91 -0.65
CA ASN A 230 10.80 -13.36 -0.65
C ASN A 230 9.43 -13.97 -0.38
N LEU A 231 8.70 -14.38 -1.42
CA LEU A 231 7.40 -15.03 -1.31
C LEU A 231 7.48 -16.54 -0.97
N ASP A 232 8.67 -17.11 -0.90
CA ASP A 232 8.91 -18.53 -0.54
C ASP A 232 8.98 -18.78 0.98
N VAL A 233 8.70 -17.79 1.82
CA VAL A 233 8.86 -17.96 3.28
C VAL A 233 7.87 -19.02 3.80
N PRO A 234 8.34 -20.13 4.38
CA PRO A 234 7.47 -21.17 4.91
C PRO A 234 6.59 -20.65 6.07
N GLY A 235 5.31 -20.95 6.04
CA GLY A 235 4.36 -20.57 7.09
C GLY A 235 4.00 -19.10 7.15
N GLY A 236 4.47 -18.29 6.19
CA GLY A 236 4.13 -16.89 6.02
C GLY A 236 3.73 -16.57 4.58
N ASP A 237 3.44 -15.32 4.32
CA ASP A 237 3.13 -14.83 2.96
C ASP A 237 4.37 -14.35 2.19
N GLY A 238 5.51 -14.30 2.87
CA GLY A 238 6.76 -13.80 2.29
C GLY A 238 6.80 -12.29 2.06
N PHE A 239 5.72 -11.57 2.37
CA PHE A 239 5.59 -10.15 2.03
C PHE A 239 6.55 -9.24 2.81
N GLY A 240 7.05 -9.65 3.96
CA GLY A 240 7.94 -8.84 4.81
C GLY A 240 9.18 -8.32 4.08
N GLY A 241 9.94 -9.21 3.44
CA GLY A 241 11.15 -8.88 2.69
C GLY A 241 12.25 -8.20 3.51
N VAL A 242 13.36 -7.87 2.85
CA VAL A 242 14.50 -7.14 3.45
C VAL A 242 14.69 -5.82 2.74
N THR A 243 14.81 -4.73 3.49
CA THR A 243 15.02 -3.38 2.95
C THR A 243 16.48 -2.97 3.10
N TYR A 244 17.03 -2.32 2.06
CA TYR A 244 18.38 -1.79 2.01
C TYR A 244 18.31 -0.30 1.66
N PRO A 245 18.97 0.60 2.42
CA PRO A 245 19.11 1.98 2.02
C PRO A 245 20.02 2.08 0.78
N LEU A 246 19.69 3.00 -0.12
CA LEU A 246 20.49 3.33 -1.29
C LEU A 246 20.96 4.76 -1.20
N TYR A 247 22.23 4.99 -1.50
CA TYR A 247 22.88 6.29 -1.43
C TYR A 247 23.39 6.70 -2.81
N ARG A 248 23.44 7.98 -3.10
CA ARG A 248 24.02 8.51 -4.32
C ARG A 248 25.42 7.92 -4.57
N GLY A 249 25.71 7.55 -5.80
CA GLY A 249 26.93 6.87 -6.21
C GLY A 249 26.86 5.37 -6.08
N ILE A 250 27.99 4.72 -5.76
CA ILE A 250 28.14 3.27 -5.78
C ILE A 250 27.73 2.65 -4.45
N ASN A 251 26.75 1.74 -4.50
CA ASN A 251 26.33 0.91 -3.39
C ASN A 251 26.77 -0.54 -3.66
N LYS A 252 27.60 -1.10 -2.79
CA LYS A 252 28.01 -2.51 -2.81
C LYS A 252 27.38 -3.19 -1.61
N LEU A 253 26.39 -4.03 -1.84
CA LEU A 253 25.52 -4.61 -0.81
C LEU A 253 25.65 -6.13 -0.81
N THR A 254 25.73 -6.74 0.37
CA THR A 254 25.59 -8.19 0.51
C THR A 254 24.14 -8.52 0.82
N MET A 255 23.51 -9.34 -0.01
CA MET A 255 22.12 -9.70 0.13
C MET A 255 21.92 -10.68 1.28
N THR A 256 21.06 -10.32 2.22
CA THR A 256 20.58 -11.19 3.31
C THR A 256 19.19 -11.77 3.02
N GLY A 257 18.57 -11.37 1.91
CA GLY A 257 17.34 -11.90 1.36
C GLY A 257 17.50 -12.37 -0.07
N LYS A 258 16.50 -13.08 -0.58
CA LYS A 258 16.41 -13.54 -1.98
C LYS A 258 15.07 -13.14 -2.59
N GLY A 259 15.01 -12.99 -3.90
CA GLY A 259 13.77 -12.75 -4.67
C GLY A 259 13.83 -11.50 -5.53
N LEU A 260 12.67 -10.98 -5.89
CA LEU A 260 12.54 -9.80 -6.73
C LEU A 260 12.89 -8.52 -5.95
N VAL A 261 13.44 -7.54 -6.67
CA VAL A 261 13.90 -6.25 -6.12
C VAL A 261 12.96 -5.14 -6.54
N TYR A 262 12.60 -4.28 -5.60
CA TYR A 262 11.77 -3.09 -5.80
C TYR A 262 12.48 -1.85 -5.29
N VAL A 263 12.41 -0.75 -6.02
CA VAL A 263 12.91 0.54 -5.53
C VAL A 263 11.87 1.19 -4.61
N MET A 264 12.32 1.60 -3.44
CA MET A 264 11.52 2.28 -2.42
C MET A 264 11.79 3.78 -2.54
N TYR A 265 10.91 4.48 -3.25
CA TYR A 265 10.95 5.93 -3.40
C TYR A 265 9.58 6.51 -3.03
N HIS A 266 9.39 6.81 -1.74
CA HIS A 266 8.14 7.30 -1.22
C HIS A 266 8.29 8.70 -0.64
N THR A 267 7.31 9.55 -0.92
CA THR A 267 7.22 10.91 -0.40
C THR A 267 6.26 10.99 0.79
N LYS A 268 6.37 12.07 1.57
CA LYS A 268 5.54 12.31 2.75
C LYS A 268 4.21 13.00 2.46
N THR A 269 4.06 13.56 1.28
CA THR A 269 2.83 14.22 0.82
C THR A 269 2.50 13.80 -0.61
N LEU A 270 1.25 13.97 -1.01
CA LEU A 270 0.81 13.73 -2.40
C LEU A 270 1.46 14.74 -3.36
N GLU A 271 1.57 16.01 -2.94
CA GLU A 271 2.16 17.08 -3.72
C GLU A 271 3.65 16.83 -4.00
N ASP A 272 4.39 16.36 -2.99
CA ASP A 272 5.80 16.00 -3.16
C ASP A 272 5.97 14.87 -4.19
N ALA A 273 5.07 13.90 -4.22
CA ALA A 273 5.13 12.81 -5.20
C ALA A 273 4.91 13.30 -6.65
N GLU A 274 4.07 14.31 -6.83
CA GLU A 274 3.78 14.89 -8.15
C GLU A 274 4.93 15.76 -8.67
N THR A 275 5.71 16.38 -7.77
CA THR A 275 6.79 17.32 -8.11
C THR A 275 8.20 16.73 -8.00
N ALA A 276 8.34 15.58 -7.35
CA ALA A 276 9.63 14.92 -7.14
C ALA A 276 10.29 14.54 -8.47
N GLN A 277 11.58 14.79 -8.55
CA GLN A 277 12.37 14.40 -9.72
C GLN A 277 12.62 12.88 -9.70
N PRO A 278 12.57 12.21 -10.86
CA PRO A 278 12.99 10.82 -10.96
C PRO A 278 14.44 10.62 -10.53
N VAL A 279 14.74 9.44 -9.98
CA VAL A 279 16.09 9.06 -9.60
C VAL A 279 16.58 7.96 -10.53
N LYS A 280 17.65 8.23 -11.28
CA LYS A 280 18.28 7.23 -12.13
C LYS A 280 19.02 6.21 -11.28
N ILE A 281 18.71 4.93 -11.47
CA ILE A 281 19.36 3.83 -10.78
C ILE A 281 19.83 2.78 -11.79
N HIS A 282 21.07 2.32 -11.60
CA HIS A 282 21.70 1.30 -12.41
C HIS A 282 22.04 0.07 -11.56
N PHE A 283 21.32 -1.02 -11.77
CA PHE A 283 21.63 -2.33 -11.20
C PHE A 283 22.71 -3.01 -12.04
N ALA A 284 23.97 -2.74 -11.72
CA ALA A 284 25.11 -3.24 -12.50
C ALA A 284 25.41 -4.73 -12.28
N SER A 285 24.85 -5.34 -11.25
CA SER A 285 24.84 -6.78 -11.02
C SER A 285 23.44 -7.28 -10.64
N GLY A 286 23.28 -8.50 -10.18
CA GLY A 286 21.99 -9.17 -10.02
C GLY A 286 21.52 -9.84 -11.32
N THR A 287 20.50 -10.65 -11.22
CA THR A 287 19.95 -11.40 -12.36
C THR A 287 18.78 -10.62 -12.97
N VAL A 288 18.82 -10.38 -14.28
CA VAL A 288 17.68 -9.81 -15.00
C VAL A 288 16.61 -10.88 -15.14
N ASN A 289 15.47 -10.66 -14.47
CA ASN A 289 14.25 -11.45 -14.60
C ASN A 289 13.28 -10.82 -15.59
N GLY A 290 13.29 -9.48 -15.62
CA GLY A 290 12.28 -8.70 -16.32
C GLY A 290 10.94 -8.68 -15.59
N TYR A 291 10.04 -7.86 -16.09
CA TYR A 291 8.65 -7.77 -15.70
C TYR A 291 7.82 -7.23 -16.88
N PHE A 292 6.51 -7.31 -16.76
CA PHE A 292 5.61 -6.74 -17.77
C PHE A 292 4.85 -5.55 -17.17
N ASP A 293 4.84 -4.43 -17.87
CA ASP A 293 4.06 -3.24 -17.50
C ASP A 293 3.23 -2.79 -18.71
N SER A 294 1.91 -2.87 -18.56
CA SER A 294 0.96 -2.48 -19.62
C SER A 294 0.97 -0.97 -19.91
N GLN A 295 1.57 -0.17 -19.03
CA GLN A 295 1.68 1.29 -19.21
C GLN A 295 2.97 1.71 -19.92
N LYS A 296 3.93 0.79 -20.13
CA LYS A 296 5.18 1.04 -20.85
C LYS A 296 5.04 0.70 -22.33
N GLU A 297 5.32 1.69 -23.20
CA GLU A 297 5.26 1.49 -24.65
C GLU A 297 6.22 0.40 -25.13
N GLU A 298 7.41 0.34 -24.55
CA GLU A 298 8.42 -0.66 -24.87
C GLU A 298 8.05 -2.10 -24.47
N HIS A 299 7.03 -2.30 -23.64
CA HIS A 299 6.51 -3.63 -23.26
C HIS A 299 5.34 -4.07 -24.15
N GLN A 300 4.74 -3.17 -24.93
CA GLN A 300 3.60 -3.50 -25.77
C GLN A 300 3.95 -4.57 -26.80
N GLY A 301 3.10 -5.62 -26.86
CA GLY A 301 3.30 -6.77 -27.75
C GLY A 301 4.44 -7.73 -27.36
N ARG A 302 5.14 -7.48 -26.24
CA ARG A 302 6.30 -8.28 -25.83
C ARG A 302 6.02 -9.22 -24.64
N TRP A 303 4.77 -9.45 -24.29
CA TRP A 303 4.40 -10.33 -23.18
C TRP A 303 5.14 -11.68 -23.22
N SER A 304 4.96 -12.43 -24.33
CA SER A 304 5.55 -13.77 -24.45
C SER A 304 7.08 -13.77 -24.44
N GLU A 305 7.71 -12.71 -24.98
CA GLU A 305 9.15 -12.54 -24.94
C GLU A 305 9.64 -12.30 -23.51
N LEU A 306 9.04 -11.34 -22.80
CA LEU A 306 9.42 -10.98 -21.43
C LEU A 306 9.20 -12.16 -20.47
N LEU A 307 8.02 -12.78 -20.51
CA LEU A 307 7.71 -13.95 -19.70
C LEU A 307 8.61 -15.15 -20.05
N GLY A 308 8.95 -15.32 -21.33
CA GLY A 308 9.86 -16.37 -21.79
C GLY A 308 11.28 -16.24 -21.25
N LYS A 309 11.76 -15.01 -21.07
CA LYS A 309 13.09 -14.69 -20.53
C LYS A 309 13.15 -14.74 -19.00
N ALA A 310 12.02 -14.72 -18.31
CA ALA A 310 11.97 -14.74 -16.85
C ALA A 310 12.64 -16.01 -16.29
N THR A 311 13.53 -15.83 -15.32
CA THR A 311 14.33 -16.90 -14.69
C THR A 311 14.01 -17.11 -13.22
N ASP A 312 13.38 -16.12 -12.58
CA ASP A 312 12.92 -16.24 -11.20
C ASP A 312 11.61 -17.04 -11.13
N LYS A 313 11.33 -17.59 -9.96
CA LYS A 313 10.05 -18.27 -9.69
C LYS A 313 8.86 -17.32 -9.85
N TYR A 314 9.04 -16.04 -9.55
CA TYR A 314 8.01 -15.02 -9.56
C TYR A 314 8.21 -14.02 -10.70
N PHE A 315 7.10 -13.47 -11.15
CA PHE A 315 7.10 -12.48 -12.22
C PHE A 315 6.08 -11.37 -11.90
N ASP A 316 6.51 -10.12 -12.10
CA ASP A 316 5.67 -8.95 -11.89
C ASP A 316 4.89 -8.60 -13.16
N VAL A 317 3.60 -8.31 -12.98
CA VAL A 317 2.71 -7.80 -14.03
C VAL A 317 2.04 -6.54 -13.53
N VAL A 318 2.31 -5.43 -14.17
CA VAL A 318 1.93 -4.09 -13.72
C VAL A 318 0.90 -3.49 -14.65
N GLY A 319 -0.19 -3.01 -14.08
CA GLY A 319 -1.23 -2.24 -14.75
C GLY A 319 -1.26 -0.79 -14.29
N LYS A 320 -2.35 -0.12 -14.60
CA LYS A 320 -2.60 1.24 -14.14
C LYS A 320 -2.98 1.30 -12.66
N TYR A 321 -3.81 0.36 -12.21
CA TYR A 321 -4.38 0.33 -10.87
C TYR A 321 -3.97 -0.90 -10.05
N ALA A 322 -3.54 -1.96 -10.72
CA ALA A 322 -3.17 -3.23 -10.10
C ALA A 322 -1.71 -3.61 -10.40
N HIS A 323 -1.11 -4.37 -9.48
CA HIS A 323 0.21 -4.97 -9.62
C HIS A 323 0.15 -6.41 -9.12
N LEU A 324 0.44 -7.36 -9.99
CA LEU A 324 0.39 -8.80 -9.71
C LEU A 324 1.82 -9.35 -9.58
N THR A 325 2.06 -10.18 -8.55
CA THR A 325 3.27 -11.02 -8.48
C THR A 325 2.84 -12.46 -8.23
N PHE A 326 2.75 -13.24 -9.30
CA PHE A 326 2.42 -14.66 -9.25
C PHE A 326 3.59 -15.51 -9.75
N GLU A 327 3.48 -16.84 -9.66
CA GLU A 327 4.53 -17.69 -10.18
C GLU A 327 4.65 -17.56 -11.71
N THR A 328 5.87 -17.43 -12.18
CA THR A 328 6.21 -17.39 -13.61
C THR A 328 5.60 -18.57 -14.38
N ASN A 329 5.57 -19.75 -13.76
CA ASN A 329 5.00 -20.94 -14.37
C ASN A 329 3.46 -20.91 -14.44
N ASP A 330 2.78 -20.25 -13.51
CA ASP A 330 1.33 -20.06 -13.59
C ASP A 330 0.96 -19.12 -14.74
N PHE A 331 1.70 -18.00 -14.91
CA PHE A 331 1.53 -17.16 -16.09
C PHE A 331 1.78 -17.91 -17.40
N ARG A 332 2.85 -18.74 -17.47
CA ARG A 332 3.14 -19.57 -18.65
C ARG A 332 2.04 -20.57 -18.93
N LYS A 333 1.40 -21.11 -17.91
CA LYS A 333 0.33 -22.11 -18.02
C LYS A 333 -1.01 -21.50 -18.43
N TYR A 334 -1.42 -20.41 -17.80
CA TYR A 334 -2.79 -19.89 -17.90
C TYR A 334 -2.90 -18.70 -18.86
N VAL A 335 -1.82 -17.94 -19.09
CA VAL A 335 -1.84 -16.70 -19.87
C VAL A 335 -0.59 -16.56 -20.75
N SER A 336 -0.17 -17.64 -21.41
CA SER A 336 1.09 -17.71 -22.17
C SER A 336 1.24 -16.64 -23.28
N THR A 337 0.16 -16.11 -23.82
CA THR A 337 0.19 -15.23 -25.00
C THR A 337 -0.43 -13.84 -24.79
N ASN A 338 -1.26 -13.64 -23.78
CA ASN A 338 -2.03 -12.39 -23.64
C ASN A 338 -2.07 -11.85 -22.21
N GLY A 339 -0.94 -11.40 -21.68
CA GLY A 339 -0.86 -10.79 -20.36
C GLY A 339 -1.57 -9.44 -20.26
N ASN A 340 -1.74 -8.72 -21.37
CA ASN A 340 -2.51 -7.48 -21.36
C ASN A 340 -3.96 -7.73 -20.93
N GLU A 341 -4.61 -8.77 -21.46
CA GLU A 341 -5.99 -9.10 -21.07
C GLU A 341 -6.10 -9.37 -19.57
N LEU A 342 -5.15 -10.10 -19.00
CA LEU A 342 -5.16 -10.39 -17.56
C LEU A 342 -5.06 -9.12 -16.73
N ILE A 343 -4.07 -8.28 -16.99
CA ILE A 343 -3.86 -7.08 -16.17
C ILE A 343 -4.96 -6.03 -16.39
N ASP A 344 -5.52 -5.94 -17.60
CA ASP A 344 -6.66 -5.07 -17.90
C ASP A 344 -7.92 -5.49 -17.11
N LEU A 345 -8.12 -6.79 -16.89
CA LEU A 345 -9.20 -7.29 -16.04
C LEU A 345 -9.00 -6.90 -14.57
N TYR A 346 -7.77 -7.03 -14.06
CA TYR A 346 -7.45 -6.59 -12.69
C TYR A 346 -7.57 -5.07 -12.52
N ASP A 347 -7.10 -4.30 -13.50
CA ASP A 347 -7.29 -2.85 -13.53
C ASP A 347 -8.79 -2.50 -13.52
N LYS A 348 -9.59 -3.24 -14.27
CA LYS A 348 -11.05 -3.07 -14.32
C LYS A 348 -11.70 -3.36 -12.96
N ILE A 349 -11.29 -4.43 -12.27
CA ILE A 349 -11.76 -4.75 -10.90
C ILE A 349 -11.39 -3.61 -9.96
N ALA A 350 -10.10 -3.30 -9.82
CA ALA A 350 -9.62 -2.30 -8.90
C ALA A 350 -10.25 -0.91 -9.15
N HIS A 351 -10.28 -0.48 -10.42
CA HIS A 351 -10.85 0.81 -10.80
C HIS A 351 -12.35 0.90 -10.51
N SER A 352 -13.12 -0.15 -10.84
CA SER A 352 -14.56 -0.15 -10.57
C SER A 352 -14.90 -0.07 -9.08
N GLU A 353 -14.10 -0.71 -8.23
CA GLU A 353 -14.25 -0.56 -6.78
C GLU A 353 -13.91 0.85 -6.31
N MET A 354 -12.83 1.46 -6.81
CA MET A 354 -12.50 2.87 -6.51
C MET A 354 -13.60 3.82 -6.96
N GLN A 355 -14.24 3.55 -8.11
CA GLN A 355 -15.40 4.32 -8.57
C GLN A 355 -16.60 4.16 -7.64
N LEU A 356 -16.90 2.92 -7.21
CA LEU A 356 -17.99 2.65 -6.28
C LEU A 356 -17.77 3.31 -4.91
N LEU A 357 -16.51 3.39 -4.46
CA LEU A 357 -16.13 4.18 -3.28
C LEU A 357 -16.24 5.69 -3.48
N GLY A 358 -16.53 6.16 -4.68
CA GLY A 358 -16.59 7.58 -5.01
C GLY A 358 -15.23 8.27 -5.12
N LEU A 359 -14.12 7.53 -5.14
CA LEU A 359 -12.79 8.14 -5.17
C LEU A 359 -12.55 8.92 -6.46
N GLU A 360 -13.02 8.43 -7.60
CA GLU A 360 -12.95 9.18 -8.87
C GLU A 360 -13.89 10.38 -8.88
N LYS A 361 -15.13 10.22 -8.41
CA LYS A 361 -16.12 11.30 -8.31
C LYS A 361 -15.62 12.49 -7.49
N TYR A 362 -14.90 12.22 -6.41
CA TYR A 362 -14.42 13.22 -5.44
C TYR A 362 -12.94 13.58 -5.60
N ASP A 363 -12.31 13.19 -6.71
CA ASP A 363 -10.89 13.44 -7.03
C ASP A 363 -9.93 12.96 -5.91
N LYS A 364 -10.17 11.72 -5.47
CA LYS A 364 -9.44 11.08 -4.36
C LYS A 364 -8.81 9.73 -4.75
N MET A 365 -8.59 9.49 -6.05
CA MET A 365 -8.03 8.23 -6.53
C MET A 365 -6.69 7.93 -5.86
N PHE A 366 -6.47 6.67 -5.50
CA PHE A 366 -5.17 6.23 -5.03
C PHE A 366 -4.10 6.47 -6.09
N LYS A 367 -2.94 6.94 -5.65
CA LYS A 367 -1.75 7.11 -6.51
C LYS A 367 -0.91 5.83 -6.58
N ASN A 368 -1.01 4.98 -5.55
CA ASN A 368 -0.38 3.67 -5.48
C ASN A 368 -1.30 2.60 -6.10
N ARG A 369 -0.72 1.51 -6.60
CA ARG A 369 -1.47 0.36 -7.11
C ARG A 369 -1.90 -0.55 -5.98
N ILE A 370 -3.02 -1.26 -6.15
CA ILE A 370 -3.30 -2.41 -5.30
C ILE A 370 -2.36 -3.56 -5.67
N TYR A 371 -1.76 -4.21 -4.68
CA TYR A 371 -0.80 -5.29 -4.89
C TYR A 371 -1.43 -6.64 -4.56
N LEU A 372 -1.26 -7.59 -5.47
CA LEU A 372 -1.80 -8.93 -5.37
C LEU A 372 -0.66 -9.95 -5.53
N ASN A 373 -0.42 -10.78 -4.52
CA ASN A 373 0.65 -11.77 -4.59
C ASN A 373 0.17 -13.20 -4.35
N VAL A 374 0.92 -14.15 -4.90
CA VAL A 374 0.75 -15.57 -4.59
C VAL A 374 1.24 -15.87 -3.17
N MET A 375 0.60 -16.81 -2.49
CA MET A 375 1.04 -17.34 -1.19
C MET A 375 0.68 -18.83 -1.06
N TYR A 376 1.09 -19.50 0.04
CA TYR A 376 1.05 -20.97 0.12
C TYR A 376 0.40 -21.52 1.41
N HIS A 377 -0.02 -20.66 2.34
CA HIS A 377 -0.41 -21.10 3.69
C HIS A 377 -1.89 -20.85 4.05
N SER A 378 -2.59 -20.04 3.28
CA SER A 378 -4.02 -19.73 3.47
C SER A 378 -4.77 -19.84 2.16
N PHE A 379 -6.09 -19.62 2.13
CA PHE A 379 -6.86 -19.63 0.90
C PHE A 379 -6.72 -18.32 0.13
N MET A 380 -7.24 -17.24 0.70
CA MET A 380 -7.09 -15.87 0.24
C MET A 380 -7.19 -14.94 1.45
N TYR A 381 -6.57 -13.78 1.41
CA TYR A 381 -6.74 -12.75 2.44
C TYR A 381 -6.28 -11.38 1.97
N ALA A 382 -6.75 -10.34 2.67
CA ALA A 382 -6.32 -8.97 2.53
C ALA A 382 -5.75 -8.43 3.83
N THR A 383 -4.72 -7.61 3.72
CA THR A 383 -4.12 -6.89 4.86
C THR A 383 -3.58 -5.54 4.39
N ALA A 384 -2.85 -4.82 5.25
CA ALA A 384 -2.14 -3.62 4.84
C ALA A 384 -1.14 -3.94 3.72
N TYR A 385 -1.12 -3.12 2.69
CA TYR A 385 -0.21 -3.13 1.54
C TYR A 385 -0.39 -4.23 0.51
N HIS A 386 -1.18 -5.28 0.74
CA HIS A 386 -1.38 -6.35 -0.25
C HIS A 386 -2.64 -7.19 -0.02
N THR A 387 -3.01 -7.91 -1.07
CA THR A 387 -3.90 -9.07 -1.02
C THR A 387 -3.14 -10.31 -1.49
N ALA A 388 -3.47 -11.48 -0.95
CA ALA A 388 -2.72 -12.69 -1.20
C ALA A 388 -3.64 -13.87 -1.55
N TYR A 389 -3.19 -14.71 -2.49
CA TYR A 389 -3.96 -15.78 -3.09
C TYR A 389 -3.18 -17.09 -3.08
N ASN A 390 -3.81 -18.18 -2.63
CA ASN A 390 -3.15 -19.47 -2.60
C ASN A 390 -2.75 -19.91 -4.01
N GLN A 391 -1.58 -20.49 -4.14
CA GLN A 391 -1.08 -21.03 -5.41
C GLN A 391 -2.08 -22.03 -6.05
N SER A 392 -2.85 -22.77 -5.24
CA SER A 392 -3.89 -23.69 -5.73
C SER A 392 -5.06 -22.98 -6.43
N THR A 393 -5.24 -21.66 -6.24
CA THR A 393 -6.32 -20.86 -6.85
C THR A 393 -5.90 -20.20 -8.16
N MET A 394 -4.66 -20.38 -8.62
CA MET A 394 -4.16 -19.71 -9.82
C MET A 394 -4.94 -20.06 -11.09
N GLY A 395 -5.60 -21.22 -11.14
CA GLY A 395 -6.53 -21.57 -12.24
C GLY A 395 -7.72 -20.61 -12.36
N ASP A 396 -8.14 -20.01 -11.25
CA ASP A 396 -9.26 -19.07 -11.21
C ASP A 396 -8.80 -17.62 -11.39
N VAL A 397 -7.68 -17.24 -10.74
CA VAL A 397 -7.26 -15.84 -10.66
C VAL A 397 -6.22 -15.44 -11.70
N CYS A 398 -5.55 -16.41 -12.35
CA CYS A 398 -4.56 -16.16 -13.39
C CYS A 398 -5.07 -16.45 -14.82
N ASP A 399 -6.20 -17.15 -14.98
CA ASP A 399 -6.79 -17.39 -16.30
C ASP A 399 -7.81 -16.27 -16.63
N PRO A 400 -7.55 -15.43 -17.66
CA PRO A 400 -8.47 -14.36 -18.03
C PRO A 400 -9.89 -14.84 -18.38
N ASN A 401 -10.04 -16.07 -18.90
CA ASN A 401 -11.35 -16.62 -19.26
C ASN A 401 -12.17 -17.01 -18.03
N VAL A 402 -11.52 -17.47 -16.97
CA VAL A 402 -12.17 -17.79 -15.70
C VAL A 402 -12.36 -16.51 -14.87
N LEU A 403 -11.35 -15.65 -14.85
CA LEU A 403 -11.38 -14.38 -14.08
C LEU A 403 -12.57 -13.49 -14.47
N LYS A 404 -12.88 -13.34 -15.77
CA LYS A 404 -14.03 -12.53 -16.23
C LYS A 404 -15.40 -13.19 -16.01
N THR A 405 -15.42 -14.35 -15.38
CA THR A 405 -16.63 -15.08 -15.00
C THR A 405 -16.70 -15.24 -13.48
N THR A 406 -16.61 -16.45 -12.97
CA THR A 406 -16.69 -16.73 -11.53
C THR A 406 -15.41 -16.43 -10.75
N GLY A 407 -14.26 -16.43 -11.43
CA GLY A 407 -12.95 -16.17 -10.81
C GLY A 407 -12.77 -14.76 -10.29
N CYS A 408 -13.54 -13.78 -10.78
CA CYS A 408 -13.43 -12.39 -10.33
C CYS A 408 -13.82 -12.18 -8.86
N TRP A 409 -14.64 -13.07 -8.29
CA TRP A 409 -15.15 -12.91 -6.93
C TRP A 409 -14.04 -12.83 -5.88
N GLY A 410 -13.09 -13.78 -5.91
CA GLY A 410 -11.99 -13.81 -4.96
C GLY A 410 -11.17 -12.52 -4.94
N PRO A 411 -10.59 -12.10 -6.07
CA PRO A 411 -9.90 -10.81 -6.16
C PRO A 411 -10.74 -9.61 -5.73
N ALA A 412 -11.99 -9.50 -6.17
CA ALA A 412 -12.87 -8.41 -5.78
C ALA A 412 -13.24 -8.44 -4.28
N HIS A 413 -13.33 -9.62 -3.68
CA HIS A 413 -13.55 -9.78 -2.25
C HIS A 413 -12.37 -9.28 -1.43
N GLU A 414 -11.15 -9.67 -1.79
CA GLU A 414 -9.95 -9.27 -1.06
C GLU A 414 -9.62 -7.77 -1.29
N ILE A 415 -9.76 -7.27 -2.51
CA ILE A 415 -9.64 -5.83 -2.79
C ILE A 415 -10.74 -5.07 -2.04
N GLY A 416 -11.95 -5.62 -1.99
CA GLY A 416 -13.07 -5.08 -1.20
C GLY A 416 -12.73 -4.90 0.29
N HIS A 417 -12.01 -5.86 0.90
CA HIS A 417 -11.50 -5.69 2.26
C HIS A 417 -10.54 -4.52 2.41
N CYS A 418 -9.65 -4.32 1.43
CA CYS A 418 -8.77 -3.15 1.41
C CYS A 418 -9.58 -1.86 1.34
N ASN A 419 -10.70 -1.87 0.64
CA ASN A 419 -11.54 -0.72 0.33
C ASN A 419 -12.64 -0.42 1.37
N GLN A 420 -12.90 -1.31 2.33
CA GLN A 420 -13.89 -1.05 3.38
C GLN A 420 -13.55 0.22 4.17
N THR A 421 -14.43 1.24 4.09
CA THR A 421 -14.29 2.49 4.84
C THR A 421 -14.69 2.30 6.30
N ARG A 422 -13.74 2.44 7.22
CA ARG A 422 -13.88 2.15 8.65
C ARG A 422 -14.00 3.43 9.47
N PRO A 423 -14.83 3.45 10.53
CA PRO A 423 -15.80 2.43 10.90
C PRO A 423 -17.15 2.62 10.20
N GLY A 424 -17.37 3.70 9.45
CA GLY A 424 -18.68 4.18 9.00
C GLY A 424 -19.47 3.24 8.09
N VAL A 425 -18.77 2.33 7.35
CA VAL A 425 -19.40 1.30 6.51
C VAL A 425 -18.96 -0.12 6.96
N LYS A 426 -18.12 -0.20 7.96
CA LYS A 426 -17.67 -1.46 8.57
C LYS A 426 -17.63 -1.31 10.09
N TRP A 427 -18.73 -1.60 10.77
CA TRP A 427 -18.77 -1.81 12.22
C TRP A 427 -18.73 -3.30 12.54
N ILE A 428 -18.75 -3.65 13.81
CA ILE A 428 -18.59 -5.04 14.28
C ILE A 428 -19.64 -5.99 13.65
N GLY A 429 -19.21 -7.14 13.19
CA GLY A 429 -20.03 -8.16 12.54
C GLY A 429 -20.21 -7.97 11.03
N LEU A 430 -19.51 -7.01 10.41
CA LEU A 430 -19.62 -6.70 8.98
C LEU A 430 -18.32 -6.85 8.20
N THR A 431 -17.27 -7.41 8.79
CA THR A 431 -15.98 -7.56 8.07
C THR A 431 -16.15 -8.34 6.77
N GLU A 432 -16.85 -9.49 6.83
CA GLU A 432 -17.11 -10.33 5.65
C GLU A 432 -18.45 -10.01 4.96
N VAL A 433 -19.03 -8.85 5.24
CA VAL A 433 -20.33 -8.45 4.66
C VAL A 433 -20.15 -7.27 3.70
N THR A 434 -19.67 -6.14 4.20
CA THR A 434 -19.66 -4.91 3.38
C THR A 434 -18.54 -4.87 2.34
N ASN A 435 -17.48 -5.67 2.47
CA ASN A 435 -16.53 -5.90 1.37
C ASN A 435 -17.21 -6.57 0.17
N ASN A 436 -18.22 -7.39 0.40
CA ASN A 436 -18.96 -8.07 -0.66
C ASN A 436 -19.95 -7.17 -1.43
N ILE A 437 -20.18 -5.93 -1.00
CA ILE A 437 -20.82 -4.92 -1.87
C ILE A 437 -19.98 -4.75 -3.14
N MET A 438 -18.66 -4.67 -3.00
CA MET A 438 -17.71 -4.57 -4.10
C MET A 438 -17.71 -5.83 -4.97
N SER A 439 -17.62 -7.00 -4.33
CA SER A 439 -17.58 -8.29 -5.06
C SER A 439 -18.84 -8.51 -5.90
N GLU A 440 -20.01 -8.27 -5.32
CA GLU A 440 -21.30 -8.40 -6.02
C GLU A 440 -21.42 -7.38 -7.15
N TYR A 441 -20.96 -6.14 -6.93
CA TYR A 441 -20.91 -5.09 -7.94
C TYR A 441 -19.99 -5.47 -9.11
N VAL A 442 -18.77 -5.93 -8.81
CA VAL A 442 -17.81 -6.38 -9.83
C VAL A 442 -18.39 -7.55 -10.63
N GLN A 443 -18.89 -8.59 -9.94
CA GLN A 443 -19.42 -9.76 -10.61
C GLN A 443 -20.62 -9.44 -11.50
N THR A 444 -21.60 -8.71 -10.98
CA THR A 444 -22.88 -8.50 -11.70
C THR A 444 -22.83 -7.31 -12.63
N THR A 445 -22.36 -6.15 -12.16
CA THR A 445 -22.42 -4.90 -12.93
C THR A 445 -21.26 -4.78 -13.90
N ILE A 446 -20.06 -5.18 -13.49
CA ILE A 446 -18.86 -4.99 -14.29
C ILE A 446 -18.63 -6.16 -15.28
N PHE A 447 -18.84 -7.40 -14.83
CA PHE A 447 -18.64 -8.59 -15.66
C PHE A 447 -19.93 -9.22 -16.19
N GLY A 448 -21.11 -8.72 -15.77
CA GLY A 448 -22.41 -9.20 -16.25
C GLY A 448 -22.72 -10.64 -15.86
N GLN A 449 -22.11 -11.13 -14.78
CA GLN A 449 -22.33 -12.48 -14.29
C GLN A 449 -23.53 -12.53 -13.34
N PRO A 450 -24.16 -13.71 -13.16
CA PRO A 450 -25.26 -13.86 -12.22
C PRO A 450 -24.86 -13.51 -10.79
N SER A 451 -25.76 -12.85 -10.05
CA SER A 451 -25.60 -12.55 -8.63
C SER A 451 -25.48 -13.83 -7.78
N ARG A 452 -24.51 -13.87 -6.88
CA ARG A 452 -24.38 -14.98 -5.92
C ARG A 452 -25.56 -15.04 -4.95
N ILE A 453 -26.09 -13.89 -4.56
CA ILE A 453 -27.25 -13.80 -3.66
C ILE A 453 -28.48 -14.42 -4.30
N GLN A 454 -28.65 -14.26 -5.62
CA GLN A 454 -29.79 -14.74 -6.38
C GLN A 454 -29.67 -16.21 -6.81
N THR A 455 -28.48 -16.66 -7.21
CA THR A 455 -28.32 -17.90 -7.98
C THR A 455 -27.58 -19.01 -7.27
N GLU A 456 -26.87 -18.73 -6.16
CA GLU A 456 -26.14 -19.77 -5.46
C GLU A 456 -27.11 -20.77 -4.79
N ASP A 457 -26.82 -22.06 -4.94
CA ASP A 457 -27.67 -23.14 -4.45
C ASP A 457 -27.76 -23.11 -2.91
N MET A 458 -28.95 -22.93 -2.41
CA MET A 458 -29.27 -22.89 -0.98
C MET A 458 -29.93 -24.18 -0.48
N GLY A 459 -29.92 -25.25 -1.28
CA GLY A 459 -30.55 -26.52 -0.94
C GLY A 459 -32.08 -26.46 -1.04
N ALA A 460 -32.75 -27.46 -0.43
CA ALA A 460 -34.20 -27.67 -0.59
C ALA A 460 -35.07 -26.68 0.21
N VAL A 461 -34.51 -25.96 1.18
CA VAL A 461 -35.27 -25.14 2.14
C VAL A 461 -35.51 -23.73 1.63
N TYR A 462 -34.51 -23.11 1.05
CA TYR A 462 -34.58 -21.73 0.57
C TYR A 462 -34.34 -21.66 -0.93
N ARG A 463 -35.11 -20.81 -1.59
CA ARG A 463 -34.98 -20.58 -3.04
C ARG A 463 -33.64 -19.90 -3.39
N ASN A 464 -33.21 -18.95 -2.56
CA ASN A 464 -32.00 -18.15 -2.71
C ASN A 464 -31.72 -17.43 -1.39
N ARG A 465 -30.66 -16.63 -1.33
CA ARG A 465 -30.31 -15.85 -0.12
C ARG A 465 -31.31 -14.74 0.21
N TYR A 466 -32.01 -14.18 -0.77
CA TYR A 466 -33.10 -13.26 -0.48
C TYR A 466 -34.19 -13.92 0.37
N SER A 467 -34.61 -15.13 -0.01
CA SER A 467 -35.63 -15.85 0.74
C SER A 467 -35.11 -16.34 2.11
N LYS A 468 -33.84 -16.72 2.20
CA LYS A 468 -33.22 -17.11 3.50
C LYS A 468 -33.11 -15.91 4.44
N ALA A 469 -32.59 -14.77 3.96
CA ALA A 469 -32.50 -13.54 4.74
C ALA A 469 -33.87 -13.03 5.19
N TRP A 470 -34.88 -13.08 4.30
CA TRP A 470 -36.25 -12.72 4.61
C TRP A 470 -36.81 -13.54 5.79
N ASN A 471 -36.65 -14.87 5.73
CA ASN A 471 -37.13 -15.77 6.79
C ASN A 471 -36.31 -15.67 8.08
N GLY A 472 -35.06 -15.25 8.00
CA GLY A 472 -34.17 -15.13 9.16
C GLY A 472 -34.20 -13.79 9.87
N ILE A 473 -34.56 -12.71 9.17
CA ILE A 473 -34.55 -11.34 9.73
C ILE A 473 -35.96 -10.76 9.76
N ILE A 474 -36.63 -10.67 8.61
CA ILE A 474 -37.89 -9.93 8.50
C ILE A 474 -39.05 -10.66 9.18
N VAL A 475 -39.21 -11.96 8.92
CA VAL A 475 -40.31 -12.74 9.50
C VAL A 475 -40.28 -12.78 11.03
N PRO A 476 -39.14 -13.10 11.68
CA PRO A 476 -39.02 -13.11 13.12
C PRO A 476 -38.87 -11.72 13.74
N LYS A 477 -38.70 -10.65 12.92
CA LYS A 477 -38.36 -9.29 13.38
C LYS A 477 -37.07 -9.27 14.20
N ALA A 478 -36.09 -10.05 13.77
CA ALA A 478 -34.80 -10.17 14.43
C ALA A 478 -33.94 -8.92 14.16
N SER A 479 -32.94 -8.68 15.01
CA SER A 479 -31.88 -7.74 14.68
C SER A 479 -31.08 -8.25 13.48
N HIS A 480 -30.66 -7.37 12.58
CA HIS A 480 -29.75 -7.71 11.50
C HIS A 480 -28.47 -8.41 12.01
N ALA A 481 -28.00 -7.99 13.19
CA ALA A 481 -26.85 -8.59 13.85
C ALA A 481 -27.08 -10.02 14.35
N ASP A 482 -28.34 -10.41 14.58
CA ASP A 482 -28.71 -11.74 15.10
C ASP A 482 -28.85 -12.78 13.98
N PHE A 483 -28.66 -12.42 12.73
CA PHE A 483 -28.66 -13.39 11.65
C PHE A 483 -27.44 -14.31 11.75
N THR A 484 -27.50 -15.23 12.70
CA THR A 484 -26.44 -16.19 12.94
C THR A 484 -26.97 -17.63 12.90
N ASN A 485 -28.31 -17.85 12.84
CA ASN A 485 -28.84 -19.08 13.40
C ASN A 485 -30.02 -19.71 12.69
N LEU A 486 -30.07 -19.71 11.36
CA LEU A 486 -31.03 -20.64 10.74
C LEU A 486 -30.40 -22.00 10.41
N ASP A 487 -29.06 -22.11 10.38
CA ASP A 487 -28.36 -23.35 10.01
C ASP A 487 -26.96 -23.48 10.60
N ASP A 488 -26.66 -23.02 11.79
CA ASP A 488 -25.29 -22.99 12.34
C ASP A 488 -24.28 -22.16 11.50
N SER A 489 -24.71 -21.45 10.49
CA SER A 489 -23.84 -20.68 9.64
C SER A 489 -24.14 -19.19 9.74
N ASN A 490 -23.12 -18.44 10.07
CA ASN A 490 -23.07 -17.00 9.89
C ASN A 490 -23.03 -16.72 8.38
N ASP A 491 -24.18 -16.80 7.70
CA ASP A 491 -24.27 -16.56 6.26
C ASP A 491 -24.14 -15.06 5.96
N VAL A 492 -22.91 -14.64 5.73
CA VAL A 492 -22.53 -13.25 5.45
C VAL A 492 -23.25 -12.69 4.22
N PHE A 493 -23.61 -13.54 3.27
CA PHE A 493 -24.34 -13.10 2.06
C PHE A 493 -25.82 -12.83 2.34
N CYS A 494 -26.41 -13.47 3.35
CA CYS A 494 -27.74 -13.08 3.82
C CYS A 494 -27.72 -11.72 4.52
N LYS A 495 -26.67 -11.42 5.29
CA LYS A 495 -26.45 -10.08 5.85
C LYS A 495 -26.19 -9.03 4.78
N LEU A 496 -25.62 -9.42 3.65
CA LEU A 496 -25.35 -8.53 2.50
C LEU A 496 -26.65 -8.08 1.79
N VAL A 497 -27.73 -8.85 1.86
CA VAL A 497 -28.97 -8.58 1.11
C VAL A 497 -29.44 -7.13 1.20
N PRO A 498 -29.66 -6.51 2.39
CA PRO A 498 -30.12 -5.13 2.45
C PRO A 498 -29.16 -4.13 1.81
N PHE A 499 -27.85 -4.34 1.94
CA PHE A 499 -26.86 -3.46 1.30
C PHE A 499 -26.92 -3.58 -0.22
N TRP A 500 -27.10 -4.80 -0.74
CA TRP A 500 -27.22 -5.03 -2.17
C TRP A 500 -28.54 -4.50 -2.75
N GLN A 501 -29.65 -4.61 -2.01
CA GLN A 501 -30.94 -4.03 -2.42
C GLN A 501 -30.87 -2.51 -2.61
N LEU A 502 -30.07 -1.81 -1.81
CA LEU A 502 -29.81 -0.37 -2.00
C LEU A 502 -29.09 -0.11 -3.33
N GLU A 503 -28.08 -0.91 -3.69
CA GLU A 503 -27.41 -0.79 -4.99
C GLU A 503 -28.35 -1.15 -6.14
N LEU A 504 -29.13 -2.21 -6.02
CA LEU A 504 -30.12 -2.59 -7.03
C LEU A 504 -31.08 -1.45 -7.33
N TYR A 505 -31.61 -0.81 -6.30
CA TYR A 505 -32.55 0.28 -6.50
C TYR A 505 -31.89 1.57 -6.96
N PHE A 506 -30.97 2.10 -6.19
CA PHE A 506 -30.38 3.40 -6.47
C PHE A 506 -29.37 3.35 -7.63
N GLY A 507 -28.59 2.30 -7.75
CA GLY A 507 -27.62 2.11 -8.83
C GLY A 507 -28.30 1.66 -10.12
N LYS A 508 -28.92 0.48 -10.12
CA LYS A 508 -29.46 -0.14 -11.36
C LYS A 508 -30.82 0.43 -11.76
N VAL A 509 -31.84 0.42 -10.87
CA VAL A 509 -33.21 0.86 -11.23
C VAL A 509 -33.25 2.36 -11.51
N LEU A 510 -32.66 3.18 -10.68
CA LEU A 510 -32.61 4.64 -10.90
C LEU A 510 -31.46 5.08 -11.81
N GLY A 511 -30.57 4.17 -12.21
CA GLY A 511 -29.47 4.44 -13.12
C GLY A 511 -28.43 5.43 -12.56
N ARG A 512 -28.25 5.47 -11.24
CA ARG A 512 -27.24 6.32 -10.60
C ARG A 512 -25.86 5.69 -10.73
N THR A 513 -25.06 6.17 -11.66
CA THR A 513 -23.70 5.68 -11.86
C THR A 513 -22.72 6.27 -10.85
N PRO A 514 -21.59 5.59 -10.56
CA PRO A 514 -20.57 6.10 -9.64
C PRO A 514 -20.01 7.48 -9.99
N LEU A 515 -19.99 7.87 -11.26
CA LEU A 515 -19.45 9.16 -11.72
C LEU A 515 -20.50 10.25 -11.83
N GLN A 516 -21.76 9.97 -11.50
CA GLN A 516 -22.83 10.95 -11.66
C GLN A 516 -22.65 12.13 -10.68
N GLN A 517 -22.60 13.35 -11.22
CA GLN A 517 -22.36 14.60 -10.48
C GLN A 517 -23.64 15.36 -10.12
N SER A 518 -24.83 14.80 -10.39
CA SER A 518 -26.09 15.45 -10.04
C SER A 518 -26.32 15.54 -8.52
N ASP A 519 -27.29 16.35 -8.08
CA ASP A 519 -27.69 16.46 -6.66
C ASP A 519 -28.10 15.12 -6.02
N ARG A 520 -28.36 14.13 -6.85
CA ARG A 520 -28.63 12.74 -6.45
C ARG A 520 -27.61 11.78 -7.02
N GLY A 521 -26.31 12.12 -6.97
CA GLY A 521 -25.22 11.34 -7.55
C GLY A 521 -25.23 9.84 -7.22
N GLY A 522 -24.19 9.10 -7.56
CA GLY A 522 -24.13 7.69 -7.26
C GLY A 522 -24.37 7.41 -5.78
N PHE A 523 -25.24 6.47 -5.44
CA PHE A 523 -25.65 6.24 -4.06
C PHE A 523 -24.45 5.85 -3.16
N TYR A 524 -23.77 4.74 -3.46
CA TYR A 524 -22.62 4.30 -2.68
C TYR A 524 -21.44 5.26 -2.70
N PRO A 525 -21.08 5.90 -3.83
CA PRO A 525 -20.09 6.97 -3.81
C PRO A 525 -20.33 8.03 -2.73
N ASP A 526 -21.58 8.43 -2.54
CA ASP A 526 -21.94 9.45 -1.56
C ASP A 526 -21.97 8.88 -0.13
N VAL A 527 -22.41 7.64 0.05
CA VAL A 527 -22.34 6.91 1.34
C VAL A 527 -20.90 6.78 1.82
N PHE A 528 -19.98 6.39 0.93
CA PHE A 528 -18.58 6.24 1.28
C PHE A 528 -17.91 7.60 1.52
N GLU A 529 -18.23 8.63 0.74
CA GLU A 529 -17.69 9.98 0.95
C GLU A 529 -18.12 10.55 2.30
N TYR A 530 -19.37 10.41 2.67
CA TYR A 530 -19.84 10.80 3.99
C TYR A 530 -19.05 10.06 5.10
N ALA A 531 -18.92 8.73 4.98
CA ALA A 531 -18.22 7.92 5.98
C ALA A 531 -16.75 8.31 6.13
N ARG A 532 -16.03 8.59 5.03
CA ARG A 532 -14.61 8.98 5.11
C ARG A 532 -14.40 10.36 5.71
N THR A 533 -15.33 11.27 5.54
CA THR A 533 -15.22 12.65 6.04
C THR A 533 -15.76 12.84 7.46
N LYS A 534 -16.60 11.93 7.94
CA LYS A 534 -17.20 11.97 9.28
C LYS A 534 -16.18 11.59 10.36
N ASP A 535 -16.16 12.34 11.45
CA ASP A 535 -15.47 11.93 12.66
C ASP A 535 -16.32 10.93 13.46
N TYR A 536 -15.77 9.76 13.74
CA TYR A 536 -16.38 8.69 14.53
C TYR A 536 -15.75 8.53 15.93
N GLY A 537 -14.88 9.45 16.33
CA GLY A 537 -14.21 9.40 17.62
C GLY A 537 -15.20 9.30 18.79
N GLY A 538 -15.04 8.27 19.63
CA GLY A 538 -15.89 8.03 20.79
C GLY A 538 -17.27 7.43 20.52
N MET A 539 -17.63 7.14 19.27
CA MET A 539 -18.90 6.48 18.95
C MET A 539 -18.83 4.98 19.23
N SER A 540 -19.90 4.43 19.81
CA SER A 540 -20.08 2.98 19.96
C SER A 540 -20.47 2.33 18.62
N GLU A 541 -20.29 1.00 18.51
CA GLU A 541 -20.69 0.22 17.33
C GLU A 541 -22.18 0.43 16.97
N GLY A 542 -23.06 0.53 17.97
CA GLY A 542 -24.49 0.83 17.75
C GLY A 542 -24.72 2.25 17.23
N GLN A 543 -23.98 3.23 17.72
CA GLN A 543 -24.05 4.61 17.19
C GLN A 543 -23.56 4.69 15.76
N ILE A 544 -22.55 3.92 15.41
CA ILE A 544 -22.03 3.82 14.03
C ILE A 544 -23.09 3.20 13.13
N GLN A 545 -23.77 2.11 13.57
CA GLN A 545 -24.90 1.54 12.81
C GLN A 545 -26.04 2.54 12.59
N MET A 546 -26.40 3.32 13.61
CA MET A 546 -27.41 4.38 13.47
C MET A 546 -26.96 5.47 12.50
N ASP A 547 -25.69 5.85 12.57
CA ASP A 547 -25.12 6.84 11.64
C ASP A 547 -25.10 6.34 10.19
N PHE A 548 -24.83 5.06 9.96
CA PHE A 548 -24.94 4.46 8.63
C PHE A 548 -26.36 4.57 8.05
N VAL A 549 -27.40 4.31 8.85
CA VAL A 549 -28.79 4.48 8.43
C VAL A 549 -29.09 5.95 8.05
N TYR A 550 -28.63 6.88 8.89
CA TYR A 550 -28.74 8.33 8.61
C TYR A 550 -28.01 8.70 7.32
N ASN A 551 -26.77 8.24 7.15
CA ASN A 551 -25.97 8.47 5.95
C ASN A 551 -26.70 7.97 4.68
N CYS A 552 -27.25 6.75 4.71
CA CYS A 552 -28.02 6.22 3.59
C CYS A 552 -29.23 7.10 3.23
N CYS A 553 -29.95 7.63 4.22
CA CYS A 553 -31.04 8.56 3.97
C CYS A 553 -30.56 9.87 3.33
N VAL A 554 -29.41 10.39 3.77
CA VAL A 554 -28.79 11.59 3.19
C VAL A 554 -28.34 11.36 1.75
N ALA A 555 -27.61 10.26 1.50
CA ALA A 555 -27.12 9.91 0.16
C ALA A 555 -28.27 9.63 -0.83
N ALA A 556 -29.30 8.94 -0.36
CA ALA A 556 -30.49 8.66 -1.16
C ALA A 556 -31.37 9.89 -1.40
N GLN A 557 -31.37 10.87 -0.48
CA GLN A 557 -32.37 11.93 -0.33
C GLN A 557 -33.79 11.35 -0.19
N VAL A 558 -33.90 10.28 0.58
CA VAL A 558 -35.13 9.52 0.82
C VAL A 558 -35.15 9.09 2.28
N ASN A 559 -36.34 9.13 2.90
CA ASN A 559 -36.52 8.53 4.23
C ASN A 559 -36.60 7.00 4.10
N LEU A 560 -35.50 6.31 4.47
CA LEU A 560 -35.34 4.85 4.38
C LEU A 560 -35.62 4.14 5.73
N LEU A 561 -36.17 4.81 6.73
CA LEU A 561 -36.37 4.22 8.06
C LEU A 561 -37.18 2.92 8.01
N ASP A 562 -38.27 2.86 7.23
CA ASP A 562 -39.11 1.67 7.12
C ASP A 562 -38.35 0.45 6.55
N PHE A 563 -37.46 0.69 5.60
CA PHE A 563 -36.58 -0.36 5.04
C PHE A 563 -35.62 -0.88 6.09
N PHE A 564 -34.92 -0.01 6.78
CA PHE A 564 -33.94 -0.41 7.81
C PHE A 564 -34.61 -1.00 9.06
N GLU A 565 -35.84 -0.59 9.40
CA GLU A 565 -36.62 -1.20 10.48
C GLU A 565 -36.97 -2.65 10.14
N LYS A 566 -37.44 -2.91 8.91
CA LYS A 566 -37.75 -4.28 8.44
C LYS A 566 -36.53 -5.19 8.42
N TRP A 567 -35.38 -4.67 7.98
CA TRP A 567 -34.11 -5.41 7.97
C TRP A 567 -33.41 -5.47 9.34
N GLY A 568 -34.08 -5.05 10.40
CA GLY A 568 -33.62 -5.24 11.78
C GLY A 568 -32.46 -4.36 12.22
N PHE A 569 -32.07 -3.32 11.45
CA PHE A 569 -31.03 -2.37 11.87
C PHE A 569 -31.50 -1.50 13.05
N LEU A 570 -32.80 -1.25 13.17
CA LEU A 570 -33.41 -0.47 14.23
C LEU A 570 -33.96 -1.33 15.37
N THR A 571 -33.76 -2.64 15.32
CA THR A 571 -34.17 -3.54 16.40
C THR A 571 -33.18 -3.42 17.56
N PRO A 572 -33.64 -3.10 18.79
CA PRO A 572 -32.78 -3.04 19.97
C PRO A 572 -32.01 -4.37 20.18
N VAL A 573 -30.74 -4.27 20.49
CA VAL A 573 -29.84 -5.42 20.71
C VAL A 573 -28.73 -5.02 21.67
N ASP A 574 -28.27 -5.94 22.48
CA ASP A 574 -27.08 -5.82 23.33
C ASP A 574 -26.33 -7.15 23.27
N ARG A 575 -25.30 -7.21 22.41
CA ARG A 575 -24.64 -8.45 22.06
C ARG A 575 -23.15 -8.27 21.85
N SER A 576 -22.36 -9.17 22.44
CA SER A 576 -20.94 -9.31 22.08
C SER A 576 -20.82 -10.08 20.77
N ILE A 577 -20.09 -9.54 19.82
CA ILE A 577 -19.84 -10.13 18.48
C ILE A 577 -18.34 -10.32 18.32
N GLU A 578 -17.95 -11.53 17.91
CA GLU A 578 -16.60 -11.87 17.48
C GLU A 578 -16.51 -11.73 15.95
N ASP A 579 -15.63 -10.83 15.48
CA ASP A 579 -15.44 -10.53 14.06
C ASP A 579 -13.99 -10.03 13.86
N TYR A 580 -13.00 -10.94 13.94
CA TYR A 580 -11.55 -10.68 14.03
C TYR A 580 -11.13 -9.90 15.30
N ASP A 581 -12.03 -9.21 15.92
CA ASP A 581 -11.95 -8.57 17.22
C ASP A 581 -13.28 -8.82 17.94
N THR A 582 -13.32 -8.66 19.25
CA THR A 582 -14.55 -8.85 20.04
C THR A 582 -15.04 -7.50 20.55
N LYS A 583 -16.21 -7.07 20.07
CA LYS A 583 -16.85 -5.84 20.51
C LYS A 583 -18.33 -6.05 20.80
N THR A 584 -18.90 -5.12 21.56
CA THR A 584 -20.33 -5.12 21.87
C THR A 584 -21.07 -4.22 20.87
N LEU A 585 -22.02 -4.81 20.15
CA LEU A 585 -23.05 -4.06 19.43
C LEU A 585 -24.22 -3.82 20.38
N LYS A 586 -24.43 -2.56 20.74
CA LYS A 586 -25.56 -2.14 21.57
C LYS A 586 -26.37 -1.08 20.85
N VAL A 587 -27.61 -1.42 20.50
CA VAL A 587 -28.62 -0.52 19.97
C VAL A 587 -29.75 -0.41 20.99
N THR A 588 -30.06 0.79 21.43
CA THR A 588 -31.13 1.05 22.40
C THR A 588 -32.32 1.73 21.72
N GLU A 589 -33.51 1.65 22.35
CA GLU A 589 -34.69 2.39 21.86
C GLU A 589 -34.43 3.89 21.78
N GLU A 590 -33.69 4.45 22.75
CA GLU A 590 -33.34 5.88 22.75
C GLU A 590 -32.50 6.26 21.50
N MET A 591 -31.51 5.45 21.14
CA MET A 591 -30.69 5.67 19.93
C MET A 591 -31.55 5.63 18.66
N VAL A 592 -32.51 4.71 18.60
CA VAL A 592 -33.44 4.58 17.48
C VAL A 592 -34.37 5.80 17.40
N ASP A 593 -34.92 6.25 18.53
CA ASP A 593 -35.77 7.44 18.58
C ASP A 593 -35.02 8.72 18.19
N GLU A 594 -33.78 8.86 18.61
CA GLU A 594 -32.91 9.96 18.19
C GLU A 594 -32.64 9.93 16.69
N LEU A 595 -32.34 8.74 16.13
CA LEU A 595 -32.16 8.56 14.70
C LEU A 595 -33.42 8.94 13.92
N LYS A 596 -34.59 8.43 14.33
CA LYS A 596 -35.88 8.73 13.69
C LYS A 596 -36.12 10.25 13.62
N LYS A 597 -35.92 10.96 14.72
CA LYS A 597 -36.00 12.43 14.78
C LYS A 597 -35.02 13.13 13.83
N LYS A 598 -33.76 12.64 13.78
CA LYS A 598 -32.73 13.21 12.87
C LYS A 598 -33.14 13.03 11.41
N VAL A 599 -33.63 11.85 11.03
CA VAL A 599 -34.05 11.55 9.65
C VAL A 599 -35.32 12.36 9.28
N GLU A 600 -36.29 12.44 10.18
CA GLU A 600 -37.50 13.25 9.97
C GLU A 600 -37.17 14.73 9.76
N ASN A 601 -36.20 15.27 10.48
CA ASN A 601 -35.72 16.64 10.31
C ASN A 601 -35.05 16.93 8.95
N LEU A 602 -34.63 15.90 8.19
CA LEU A 602 -34.16 16.05 6.82
C LEU A 602 -35.29 16.47 5.86
N GLY A 603 -36.55 16.20 6.21
CA GLY A 603 -37.70 16.52 5.41
C GLY A 603 -37.82 15.70 4.12
N TYR A 604 -37.16 14.58 4.04
CA TYR A 604 -37.22 13.70 2.87
C TYR A 604 -38.48 12.83 2.89
N ASP A 605 -39.10 12.68 1.74
CA ASP A 605 -40.25 11.81 1.57
C ASP A 605 -39.83 10.32 1.64
N LYS A 606 -40.77 9.46 2.07
CA LYS A 606 -40.67 8.02 1.92
C LYS A 606 -40.91 7.62 0.46
N LEU A 607 -40.36 6.47 0.06
CA LEU A 607 -40.67 5.91 -1.26
C LEU A 607 -42.15 5.59 -1.37
N GLN A 608 -42.79 6.08 -2.44
CA GLN A 608 -44.20 5.83 -2.70
C GLN A 608 -44.34 4.61 -3.60
N ASN A 609 -45.16 3.65 -3.16
CA ASN A 609 -45.48 2.42 -3.91
C ASN A 609 -44.29 1.49 -4.21
N ILE A 610 -43.15 1.66 -3.52
CA ILE A 610 -41.97 0.83 -3.67
C ILE A 610 -41.56 0.32 -2.28
N ALA A 611 -41.52 -1.00 -2.15
CA ALA A 611 -41.03 -1.68 -0.97
C ALA A 611 -39.69 -2.33 -1.31
N LEU A 612 -38.60 -1.64 -0.94
CA LEU A 612 -37.22 -2.03 -1.29
C LEU A 612 -36.86 -3.44 -0.83
N GLU A 613 -37.42 -3.90 0.28
CA GLU A 613 -37.17 -5.22 0.85
C GLU A 613 -37.62 -6.37 -0.05
N TYR A 614 -38.42 -6.13 -1.06
CA TYR A 614 -38.84 -7.13 -2.06
C TYR A 614 -38.00 -7.12 -3.34
N ILE A 615 -37.11 -6.13 -3.52
CA ILE A 615 -36.26 -6.06 -4.70
C ILE A 615 -35.22 -7.19 -4.66
N SER A 616 -35.05 -7.85 -5.80
CA SER A 616 -34.00 -8.85 -6.03
C SER A 616 -33.42 -8.68 -7.44
N ASP A 617 -32.35 -9.37 -7.76
CA ASP A 617 -31.74 -9.30 -9.10
C ASP A 617 -32.70 -9.70 -10.24
N ASN A 618 -33.76 -10.45 -9.94
CA ASN A 618 -34.77 -10.88 -10.91
C ASN A 618 -36.05 -10.02 -10.93
N THR A 619 -36.23 -9.11 -10.00
CA THR A 619 -37.50 -8.39 -9.82
C THR A 619 -37.42 -6.88 -10.07
N TRP A 620 -36.28 -6.38 -10.48
CA TRP A 620 -36.11 -4.96 -10.83
C TRP A 620 -36.25 -4.71 -12.35
N GLU A 621 -36.22 -5.79 -13.17
CA GLU A 621 -36.54 -5.73 -14.58
C GLU A 621 -38.07 -5.56 -14.73
#